data_5dd2372b1f92fb1ae63afd3389d20d5a
#
_entry.id   5dd2372b1f92fb1ae63afd3389d20d5a
#
_cell.length_a   1.000
_cell.length_b   1.000
_cell.length_c   1.000
_cell.angle_alpha   90.00
_cell.angle_beta   90.00
_cell.angle_gamma   90.00
#
_symmetry.space_group_name_H-M   'P 1'
#
loop_
_entity.id
_entity.type
_entity.pdbx_description
1 polymer ?
#
loop_
_entity_poly.entity_id
_entity_poly.type
_entity_poly.pdbx_seq_one_letter_code
_entity_poly.pdbx_strand_id
1 'polypeptide(L)'
;MEEKQKKTLIIVGIVVVILLIGTIVLFLLRGDSENPGQEPGTQTSVTLSYWGLWEPPSVMQPLIDEFEATNPGINIEYSQQTFSNYESKLFTRLQQATGNEEPAPDIFRIHNTWTPKYYSYLAPMPADIMSVEEYQQKFYPTALNDFTAKNGNIYAIPWEIDGLMVFYNKQLLAEEGVTEPPEDWDSFFELARELTKRDASGRILQAGVAIGTSRNIMHSAEILAYMLALEDIQVMDQTRTHISLNTPRVQRVFETYTNFAKGDNALWSPSLRSDLEMFFTGDLAMMIAPSWRAFDIIQAAPSIEFDTAPLPQLLANEKDIYYATYWGDAVNRTSANPLAAWKFIAFLAQKEQQMKLYSNASQIRAFGEPYSLVELNSEMLNKPYVSAIAQMAPNMRSYPWGDETLVNSAINTAITDIIEGRSDVDSALEDAEAVINATIEQTNR
;
A
#
# COMPACT_ATOMS: atom_id res chain seq x y z
N MET A 1 -43.33 -58.60 49.03
CA MET A 1 -43.11 -57.90 47.70
C MET A 1 -41.70 -57.45 47.40
N GLU A 2 -40.86 -57.16 48.39
CA GLU A 2 -39.48 -56.68 48.21
C GLU A 2 -38.49 -57.69 47.61
N GLU A 3 -38.60 -58.98 47.99
CA GLU A 3 -37.62 -59.97 47.52
C GLU A 3 -37.78 -60.34 46.04
N LYS A 4 -38.97 -60.27 45.52
CA LYS A 4 -39.25 -60.49 44.07
C LYS A 4 -38.76 -59.33 43.18
N GLN A 5 -38.87 -58.11 43.72
CA GLN A 5 -38.36 -56.93 43.00
C GLN A 5 -36.83 -56.88 42.97
N LYS A 6 -36.15 -57.28 44.06
CA LYS A 6 -34.64 -57.36 44.05
C LYS A 6 -34.13 -58.43 43.11
N LYS A 7 -34.77 -59.58 42.97
CA LYS A 7 -34.41 -60.65 42.06
C LYS A 7 -34.63 -60.20 40.58
N THR A 8 -35.70 -59.46 40.28
CA THR A 8 -35.95 -58.90 38.97
C THR A 8 -34.95 -57.85 38.60
N LEU A 9 -34.52 -56.96 39.50
CA LEU A 9 -33.47 -55.90 39.21
C LEU A 9 -32.12 -56.56 38.99
N ILE A 10 -31.76 -57.61 39.68
CA ILE A 10 -30.50 -58.33 39.51
C ILE A 10 -30.44 -59.02 38.14
N ILE A 11 -31.56 -59.63 37.72
CA ILE A 11 -31.70 -60.30 36.42
C ILE A 11 -31.57 -59.24 35.23
N VAL A 12 -32.25 -58.12 35.39
CA VAL A 12 -32.18 -57.02 34.39
C VAL A 12 -30.76 -56.47 34.33
N GLY A 13 -30.08 -56.25 35.45
CA GLY A 13 -28.69 -55.81 35.50
C GLY A 13 -27.71 -56.79 34.79
N ILE A 14 -27.90 -58.10 35.01
CA ILE A 14 -27.07 -59.12 34.34
C ILE A 14 -27.32 -59.16 32.82
N VAL A 15 -28.58 -59.03 32.38
CA VAL A 15 -28.94 -58.98 30.94
C VAL A 15 -28.31 -57.75 30.26
N VAL A 16 -28.33 -56.58 30.91
CA VAL A 16 -27.73 -55.37 30.38
C VAL A 16 -26.20 -55.49 30.28
N VAL A 17 -25.57 -56.11 31.27
CA VAL A 17 -24.09 -56.35 31.23
C VAL A 17 -23.73 -57.38 30.16
N ILE A 18 -24.52 -58.43 29.96
CA ILE A 18 -24.29 -59.38 28.87
C ILE A 18 -24.48 -58.77 27.49
N LEU A 19 -25.48 -57.88 27.32
CA LEU A 19 -25.70 -57.13 26.08
C LEU A 19 -24.54 -56.14 25.79
N LEU A 20 -24.02 -55.45 26.82
CA LEU A 20 -22.86 -54.59 26.70
C LEU A 20 -21.57 -55.35 26.36
N ILE A 21 -21.35 -56.50 26.99
CA ILE A 21 -20.23 -57.38 26.66
C ILE A 21 -20.40 -57.95 25.25
N GLY A 22 -21.61 -58.35 24.86
CA GLY A 22 -21.90 -58.82 23.51
C GLY A 22 -21.63 -57.78 22.42
N THR A 23 -22.00 -56.53 22.68
CA THR A 23 -21.68 -55.41 21.72
C THR A 23 -20.19 -55.09 21.66
N ILE A 24 -19.46 -55.17 22.76
CA ILE A 24 -18.00 -54.98 22.80
C ILE A 24 -17.31 -56.15 22.09
N VAL A 25 -17.76 -57.39 22.27
CA VAL A 25 -17.19 -58.55 21.56
C VAL A 25 -17.53 -58.53 20.07
N LEU A 26 -18.73 -58.06 19.68
CA LEU A 26 -19.08 -57.88 18.28
C LEU A 26 -18.26 -56.75 17.62
N PHE A 27 -17.89 -55.71 18.39
CA PHE A 27 -17.03 -54.64 17.92
C PHE A 27 -15.58 -55.14 17.81
N LEU A 28 -15.12 -56.00 18.69
CA LEU A 28 -13.78 -56.61 18.67
C LEU A 28 -13.67 -57.77 17.67
N LEU A 29 -14.77 -58.41 17.26
CA LEU A 29 -14.80 -59.47 16.24
C LEU A 29 -15.14 -58.94 14.83
N ARG A 30 -15.48 -57.68 14.67
CA ARG A 30 -15.38 -56.97 13.42
C ARG A 30 -13.90 -56.65 13.18
N GLY A 31 -13.14 -57.68 12.86
CA GLY A 31 -11.81 -57.50 12.31
C GLY A 31 -11.93 -56.61 11.10
N ASP A 32 -11.25 -55.47 11.18
CA ASP A 32 -10.96 -54.64 10.02
C ASP A 32 -10.39 -55.57 8.97
N SER A 33 -11.13 -55.76 7.89
CA SER A 33 -10.51 -56.21 6.65
C SER A 33 -9.64 -55.03 6.22
N GLU A 34 -8.43 -55.00 6.75
CA GLU A 34 -7.35 -54.18 6.23
C GLU A 34 -7.25 -54.50 4.73
N ASN A 35 -7.71 -53.57 3.93
CA ASN A 35 -7.36 -53.51 2.55
C ASN A 35 -5.85 -53.12 2.52
N PRO A 36 -4.91 -54.03 2.19
CA PRO A 36 -3.51 -53.68 2.16
C PRO A 36 -3.27 -52.85 0.90
N GLY A 37 -3.41 -51.49 1.01
CA GLY A 37 -3.18 -50.65 -0.17
C GLY A 37 -3.57 -49.18 -0.08
N GLN A 38 -3.99 -48.68 1.07
CA GLN A 38 -4.01 -47.22 1.30
C GLN A 38 -3.21 -46.89 2.57
N GLU A 39 -1.92 -46.64 2.36
CA GLU A 39 -1.19 -45.79 3.29
C GLU A 39 -2.01 -44.49 3.45
N PRO A 40 -2.21 -43.95 4.66
CA PRO A 40 -2.75 -42.60 4.81
C PRO A 40 -1.80 -41.72 3.98
N GLY A 41 -2.32 -41.20 2.87
CA GLY A 41 -1.55 -40.33 2.02
C GLY A 41 -0.92 -39.30 2.93
N THR A 42 0.39 -39.27 3.00
CA THR A 42 1.16 -38.17 3.56
C THR A 42 0.69 -36.96 2.79
N GLN A 43 -0.26 -36.17 3.39
CA GLN A 43 -0.55 -34.85 2.89
C GLN A 43 0.80 -34.12 2.95
N THR A 44 1.44 -34.00 1.79
CA THR A 44 2.66 -33.22 1.64
C THR A 44 2.30 -31.82 2.09
N SER A 45 2.77 -31.45 3.29
CA SER A 45 2.58 -30.09 3.78
C SER A 45 3.36 -29.13 2.88
N VAL A 46 2.72 -28.05 2.48
CA VAL A 46 3.30 -26.97 1.70
C VAL A 46 3.69 -25.86 2.67
N THR A 47 4.93 -25.42 2.64
CA THR A 47 5.37 -24.21 3.35
C THR A 47 5.62 -23.11 2.36
N LEU A 48 5.00 -21.94 2.59
CA LEU A 48 5.14 -20.75 1.77
C LEU A 48 5.87 -19.67 2.55
N SER A 49 6.95 -19.15 1.98
CA SER A 49 7.68 -18.02 2.52
C SER A 49 6.99 -16.71 2.13
N TYR A 50 6.71 -15.85 3.13
CA TYR A 50 6.07 -14.55 2.91
C TYR A 50 6.91 -13.40 3.47
N TRP A 51 7.32 -12.48 2.59
CA TRP A 51 8.02 -11.25 2.94
C TRP A 51 7.05 -10.07 3.03
N GLY A 52 6.79 -9.62 4.26
CA GLY A 52 6.07 -8.37 4.54
C GLY A 52 7.01 -7.25 4.95
N LEU A 53 6.48 -6.06 5.20
CA LEU A 53 7.27 -4.87 5.52
C LEU A 53 7.02 -4.38 6.95
N TRP A 54 5.98 -3.62 7.18
CA TRP A 54 5.80 -2.85 8.43
C TRP A 54 5.10 -3.61 9.55
N GLU A 55 4.30 -4.63 9.21
CA GLU A 55 3.57 -5.41 10.19
C GLU A 55 4.51 -6.40 10.88
N PRO A 56 4.69 -6.29 12.19
CA PRO A 56 5.47 -7.28 12.93
C PRO A 56 4.71 -8.62 12.99
N PRO A 57 5.41 -9.74 13.29
CA PRO A 57 4.77 -11.05 13.44
C PRO A 57 3.57 -11.05 14.39
N SER A 58 3.57 -10.23 15.45
CA SER A 58 2.44 -10.12 16.39
C SER A 58 1.15 -9.62 15.73
N VAL A 59 1.23 -8.86 14.65
CA VAL A 59 0.06 -8.39 13.88
C VAL A 59 -0.38 -9.45 12.87
N MET A 60 0.56 -10.13 12.21
CA MET A 60 0.29 -11.08 11.14
C MET A 60 -0.07 -12.48 11.62
N GLN A 61 0.54 -12.95 12.71
CA GLN A 61 0.39 -14.33 13.18
C GLN A 61 -1.06 -14.75 13.45
N PRO A 62 -1.92 -13.92 14.07
CA PRO A 62 -3.33 -14.31 14.25
C PRO A 62 -4.10 -14.57 12.96
N LEU A 63 -3.74 -13.88 11.87
CA LEU A 63 -4.32 -14.07 10.53
C LEU A 63 -3.77 -15.35 9.89
N ILE A 64 -2.48 -15.60 10.06
CA ILE A 64 -1.80 -16.80 9.57
C ILE A 64 -2.38 -18.05 10.25
N ASP A 65 -2.48 -18.05 11.58
CA ASP A 65 -3.03 -19.17 12.34
C ASP A 65 -4.47 -19.52 11.92
N GLU A 66 -5.30 -18.51 11.63
CA GLU A 66 -6.66 -18.71 11.15
C GLU A 66 -6.70 -19.31 9.73
N PHE A 67 -5.83 -18.84 8.85
CA PHE A 67 -5.69 -19.42 7.51
C PHE A 67 -5.26 -20.89 7.57
N GLU A 68 -4.21 -21.19 8.34
CA GLU A 68 -3.67 -22.54 8.48
C GLU A 68 -4.70 -23.50 9.10
N ALA A 69 -5.48 -23.04 10.08
CA ALA A 69 -6.54 -23.82 10.69
C ALA A 69 -7.64 -24.22 9.68
N THR A 70 -7.91 -23.38 8.70
CA THR A 70 -8.93 -23.63 7.66
C THR A 70 -8.37 -24.25 6.39
N ASN A 71 -7.04 -24.31 6.24
CA ASN A 71 -6.33 -24.88 5.10
C ASN A 71 -5.26 -25.89 5.56
N PRO A 72 -5.64 -27.03 6.15
CA PRO A 72 -4.69 -27.99 6.69
C PRO A 72 -3.72 -28.47 5.60
N GLY A 73 -2.43 -28.46 5.93
CA GLY A 73 -1.35 -28.80 5.02
C GLY A 73 -0.72 -27.61 4.27
N ILE A 74 -1.18 -26.37 4.50
CA ILE A 74 -0.49 -25.16 4.05
C ILE A 74 0.03 -24.41 5.28
N ASN A 75 1.32 -24.12 5.33
CA ASN A 75 1.97 -23.34 6.38
C ASN A 75 2.56 -22.06 5.79
N ILE A 76 2.55 -20.96 6.55
CA ILE A 76 3.06 -19.66 6.12
C ILE A 76 4.22 -19.24 7.03
N GLU A 77 5.39 -19.11 6.46
CA GLU A 77 6.58 -18.57 7.15
C GLU A 77 6.70 -17.07 6.85
N TYR A 78 6.16 -16.26 7.75
CA TYR A 78 6.19 -14.81 7.63
C TYR A 78 7.52 -14.23 8.10
N SER A 79 8.10 -13.33 7.31
CA SER A 79 9.32 -12.61 7.63
C SER A 79 9.17 -11.12 7.33
N GLN A 80 9.20 -10.30 8.39
CA GLN A 80 9.24 -8.85 8.25
C GLN A 80 10.59 -8.41 7.70
N GLN A 81 10.58 -7.65 6.61
CA GLN A 81 11.77 -7.14 5.95
C GLN A 81 12.00 -5.66 6.29
N THR A 82 13.26 -5.22 6.19
CA THR A 82 13.63 -3.80 6.36
C THR A 82 13.41 -3.05 5.05
N PHE A 83 12.64 -1.97 5.09
CA PHE A 83 12.26 -1.19 3.90
C PHE A 83 13.47 -0.64 3.12
N SER A 84 14.49 -0.10 3.80
CA SER A 84 15.61 0.64 3.18
C SER A 84 16.39 -0.13 2.10
N ASN A 85 16.33 -1.46 2.11
CA ASN A 85 17.00 -2.32 1.12
C ASN A 85 16.05 -3.37 0.50
N TYR A 86 14.76 -3.25 0.77
CA TYR A 86 13.78 -4.26 0.40
C TYR A 86 13.71 -4.49 -1.10
N GLU A 87 13.52 -3.42 -1.89
CA GLU A 87 13.38 -3.53 -3.34
C GLU A 87 14.61 -4.18 -3.99
N SER A 88 15.79 -3.70 -3.68
CA SER A 88 17.04 -4.22 -4.25
C SER A 88 17.30 -5.68 -3.85
N LYS A 89 17.01 -6.04 -2.60
CA LYS A 89 17.10 -7.41 -2.09
C LYS A 89 16.09 -8.33 -2.79
N LEU A 90 14.83 -7.90 -2.88
CA LEU A 90 13.77 -8.66 -3.55
C LEU A 90 14.10 -8.87 -5.02
N PHE A 91 14.45 -7.81 -5.74
CA PHE A 91 14.76 -7.88 -7.16
C PHE A 91 15.94 -8.81 -7.44
N THR A 92 17.01 -8.73 -6.65
CA THR A 92 18.16 -9.63 -6.76
C THR A 92 17.76 -11.09 -6.56
N ARG A 93 16.89 -11.39 -5.56
CA ARG A 93 16.42 -12.75 -5.31
C ARG A 93 15.54 -13.28 -6.46
N LEU A 94 14.65 -12.45 -6.99
CA LEU A 94 13.78 -12.83 -8.10
C LEU A 94 14.55 -13.09 -9.40
N GLN A 95 15.67 -12.41 -9.61
CA GLN A 95 16.55 -12.63 -10.77
C GLN A 95 17.42 -13.89 -10.67
N GLN A 96 17.67 -14.38 -9.45
CA GLN A 96 18.50 -15.56 -9.25
C GLN A 96 17.77 -16.82 -9.70
N ALA A 97 18.45 -17.66 -10.48
CA ALA A 97 17.89 -18.96 -10.86
C ALA A 97 17.63 -19.84 -9.64
N THR A 98 16.63 -20.73 -9.75
CA THR A 98 16.30 -21.74 -8.73
C THR A 98 17.54 -22.57 -8.39
N GLY A 99 17.87 -22.70 -7.11
CA GLY A 99 19.01 -23.51 -6.63
C GLY A 99 20.00 -22.79 -5.73
N ASN A 100 19.79 -21.52 -5.41
CA ASN A 100 20.60 -20.77 -4.47
C ASN A 100 20.28 -21.13 -3.00
N GLU A 101 21.28 -20.95 -2.12
CA GLU A 101 21.14 -21.18 -0.67
C GLU A 101 20.04 -20.31 -0.02
N GLU A 102 19.67 -19.19 -0.66
CA GLU A 102 18.63 -18.29 -0.21
C GLU A 102 17.64 -18.00 -1.35
N PRO A 103 16.56 -18.77 -1.47
CA PRO A 103 15.56 -18.59 -2.54
C PRO A 103 14.79 -17.27 -2.40
N ALA A 104 14.20 -16.82 -3.52
CA ALA A 104 13.21 -15.75 -3.47
C ALA A 104 11.96 -16.21 -2.71
N PRO A 105 11.24 -15.30 -2.02
CA PRO A 105 10.00 -15.65 -1.32
C PRO A 105 8.91 -16.11 -2.30
N ASP A 106 7.96 -16.91 -1.80
CA ASP A 106 6.75 -17.30 -2.55
C ASP A 106 5.77 -16.15 -2.67
N ILE A 107 5.60 -15.40 -1.58
CA ILE A 107 4.72 -14.24 -1.46
C ILE A 107 5.53 -13.04 -1.00
N PHE A 108 5.27 -11.88 -1.58
CA PHE A 108 5.97 -10.65 -1.21
C PHE A 108 5.17 -9.40 -1.48
N ARG A 109 5.48 -8.35 -0.73
CA ARG A 109 4.91 -7.02 -0.90
C ARG A 109 5.48 -6.33 -2.13
N ILE A 110 4.61 -5.74 -2.97
CA ILE A 110 4.98 -4.98 -4.16
C ILE A 110 4.31 -3.61 -4.13
N HIS A 111 5.06 -2.55 -4.46
CA HIS A 111 4.49 -1.22 -4.60
C HIS A 111 3.67 -1.11 -5.90
N ASN A 112 2.59 -0.32 -5.88
CA ASN A 112 1.69 -0.20 -7.03
C ASN A 112 2.39 0.28 -8.31
N THR A 113 3.41 1.13 -8.18
CA THR A 113 4.17 1.67 -9.31
C THR A 113 5.19 0.70 -9.90
N TRP A 114 5.58 -0.38 -9.17
CA TRP A 114 6.66 -1.30 -9.57
C TRP A 114 6.22 -2.36 -10.57
N THR A 115 4.94 -2.58 -10.73
CA THR A 115 4.39 -3.71 -11.49
C THR A 115 5.00 -3.89 -12.89
N PRO A 116 5.23 -2.83 -13.70
CA PRO A 116 5.86 -3.00 -15.02
C PRO A 116 7.26 -3.63 -14.98
N LYS A 117 8.07 -3.28 -14.00
CA LYS A 117 9.42 -3.83 -13.79
C LYS A 117 9.38 -5.31 -13.37
N TYR A 118 8.33 -5.71 -12.67
CA TYR A 118 8.24 -7.00 -12.01
C TYR A 118 7.41 -8.05 -12.75
N TYR A 119 6.62 -7.71 -13.79
CA TYR A 119 5.71 -8.66 -14.46
C TYR A 119 6.34 -10.00 -14.85
N SER A 120 7.59 -10.00 -15.32
CA SER A 120 8.28 -11.22 -15.72
C SER A 120 8.63 -12.16 -14.56
N TYR A 121 8.57 -11.67 -13.34
CA TYR A 121 8.87 -12.41 -12.11
C TYR A 121 7.61 -12.80 -11.33
N LEU A 122 6.44 -12.32 -11.73
CA LEU A 122 5.19 -12.55 -11.03
C LEU A 122 4.39 -13.70 -11.64
N ALA A 123 3.73 -14.49 -10.81
CA ALA A 123 2.70 -15.42 -11.21
C ALA A 123 1.37 -14.67 -11.40
N PRO A 124 0.66 -14.84 -12.51
CA PRO A 124 -0.66 -14.24 -12.67
C PRO A 124 -1.66 -14.86 -11.68
N MET A 125 -2.59 -14.05 -11.20
CA MET A 125 -3.69 -14.52 -10.35
C MET A 125 -4.63 -15.42 -11.17
N PRO A 126 -4.90 -16.66 -10.71
CA PRO A 126 -5.85 -17.55 -11.39
C PRO A 126 -7.29 -17.02 -11.29
N ALA A 127 -8.08 -17.17 -12.36
CA ALA A 127 -9.47 -16.69 -12.40
C ALA A 127 -10.41 -17.45 -11.43
N ASP A 128 -10.04 -18.65 -11.00
CA ASP A 128 -10.74 -19.43 -9.98
C ASP A 128 -10.42 -18.97 -8.54
N ILE A 129 -9.41 -18.16 -8.35
CA ILE A 129 -9.16 -17.44 -7.08
C ILE A 129 -10.04 -16.19 -7.01
N MET A 130 -10.03 -15.36 -8.06
CA MET A 130 -10.87 -14.18 -8.20
C MET A 130 -10.96 -13.80 -9.68
N SER A 131 -12.18 -13.62 -10.21
CA SER A 131 -12.36 -13.13 -11.58
C SER A 131 -12.01 -11.64 -11.68
N VAL A 132 -11.76 -11.16 -12.90
CA VAL A 132 -11.52 -9.72 -13.15
C VAL A 132 -12.72 -8.88 -12.71
N GLU A 133 -13.95 -9.37 -12.97
CA GLU A 133 -15.19 -8.70 -12.58
C GLU A 133 -15.33 -8.62 -11.06
N GLU A 134 -14.97 -9.68 -10.35
CA GLU A 134 -14.96 -9.69 -8.88
C GLU A 134 -13.93 -8.72 -8.32
N TYR A 135 -12.72 -8.68 -8.90
CA TYR A 135 -11.67 -7.76 -8.53
C TYR A 135 -12.12 -6.30 -8.70
N GLN A 136 -12.77 -5.97 -9.83
CA GLN A 136 -13.31 -4.64 -10.11
C GLN A 136 -14.41 -4.21 -9.13
N GLN A 137 -15.17 -5.16 -8.61
CA GLN A 137 -16.23 -4.87 -7.63
C GLN A 137 -15.67 -4.70 -6.22
N LYS A 138 -14.57 -5.39 -5.89
CA LYS A 138 -14.00 -5.39 -4.54
C LYS A 138 -13.06 -4.23 -4.28
N PHE A 139 -12.22 -3.88 -5.27
CA PHE A 139 -11.13 -2.93 -5.08
C PHE A 139 -11.35 -1.62 -5.85
N TYR A 140 -10.64 -0.58 -5.45
CA TYR A 140 -10.69 0.70 -6.13
C TYR A 140 -10.15 0.61 -7.57
N PRO A 141 -10.65 1.44 -8.51
CA PRO A 141 -10.26 1.37 -9.92
C PRO A 141 -8.75 1.49 -10.16
N THR A 142 -8.04 2.27 -9.33
CA THR A 142 -6.58 2.40 -9.42
C THR A 142 -5.88 1.05 -9.24
N ALA A 143 -6.34 0.19 -8.31
CA ALA A 143 -5.73 -1.12 -8.08
C ALA A 143 -5.81 -2.04 -9.30
N LEU A 144 -6.93 -2.03 -10.01
CA LEU A 144 -7.03 -2.79 -11.26
C LEU A 144 -6.05 -2.27 -12.31
N ASN A 145 -5.99 -0.93 -12.47
CA ASN A 145 -5.07 -0.31 -13.44
C ASN A 145 -3.61 -0.63 -13.12
N ASP A 146 -3.22 -0.54 -11.85
CA ASP A 146 -1.83 -0.65 -11.44
C ASP A 146 -1.33 -2.11 -11.46
N PHE A 147 -2.17 -3.07 -11.07
CA PHE A 147 -1.80 -4.47 -10.94
C PHE A 147 -2.16 -5.34 -12.15
N THR A 148 -2.76 -4.76 -13.20
CA THR A 148 -3.06 -5.48 -14.45
C THR A 148 -1.99 -5.20 -15.51
N ALA A 149 -1.42 -6.26 -16.08
CA ALA A 149 -0.51 -6.15 -17.21
C ALA A 149 -1.26 -6.04 -18.54
N LYS A 150 -0.53 -5.72 -19.62
CA LYS A 150 -1.06 -5.63 -21.00
C LYS A 150 -1.78 -6.89 -21.50
N ASN A 151 -1.41 -8.05 -20.98
CA ASN A 151 -2.06 -9.33 -21.33
C ASN A 151 -3.41 -9.53 -20.62
N GLY A 152 -3.88 -8.54 -19.83
CA GLY A 152 -5.12 -8.60 -19.07
C GLY A 152 -5.04 -9.40 -17.77
N ASN A 153 -3.89 -9.99 -17.44
CA ASN A 153 -3.71 -10.71 -16.19
C ASN A 153 -3.48 -9.76 -15.03
N ILE A 154 -4.03 -10.09 -13.87
CA ILE A 154 -3.80 -9.41 -12.58
C ILE A 154 -2.64 -10.11 -11.88
N TYR A 155 -1.71 -9.33 -11.30
CA TYR A 155 -0.48 -9.83 -10.69
C TYR A 155 -0.30 -9.51 -9.22
N ALA A 156 -1.18 -8.69 -8.63
CA ALA A 156 -1.20 -8.44 -7.19
C ALA A 156 -2.62 -8.17 -6.70
N ILE A 157 -2.85 -8.39 -5.41
CA ILE A 157 -4.05 -7.95 -4.69
C ILE A 157 -3.62 -6.79 -3.78
N PRO A 158 -4.35 -5.64 -3.78
CA PRO A 158 -3.96 -4.51 -2.95
C PRO A 158 -4.07 -4.87 -1.47
N TRP A 159 -3.00 -4.62 -0.74
CA TRP A 159 -2.93 -4.79 0.71
C TRP A 159 -3.70 -3.69 1.44
N GLU A 160 -3.55 -2.48 0.94
CA GLU A 160 -4.15 -1.26 1.43
C GLU A 160 -4.52 -0.34 0.27
N ILE A 161 -5.11 0.80 0.57
CA ILE A 161 -5.20 1.96 -0.33
C ILE A 161 -4.67 3.18 0.41
N ASP A 162 -3.64 3.82 -0.13
CA ASP A 162 -3.08 5.06 0.42
C ASP A 162 -2.72 6.02 -0.71
N GLY A 163 -2.39 7.24 -0.35
CA GLY A 163 -2.02 8.28 -1.30
C GLY A 163 -1.65 9.57 -0.62
N LEU A 164 -1.27 10.55 -1.42
CA LEU A 164 -0.99 11.88 -0.91
C LEU A 164 -2.26 12.54 -0.37
N MET A 165 -2.12 13.21 0.76
CA MET A 165 -3.14 14.05 1.37
C MET A 165 -2.51 15.28 2.02
N VAL A 166 -3.30 16.26 2.42
CA VAL A 166 -2.83 17.44 3.14
C VAL A 166 -2.81 17.15 4.63
N PHE A 167 -1.66 17.31 5.26
CA PHE A 167 -1.52 17.47 6.72
C PHE A 167 -1.54 18.94 7.05
N TYR A 168 -2.30 19.37 8.04
CA TYR A 168 -2.34 20.78 8.43
C TYR A 168 -2.25 20.98 9.93
N ASN A 169 -1.51 22.02 10.31
CA ASN A 169 -1.40 22.46 11.69
C ASN A 169 -2.63 23.29 12.07
N LYS A 170 -3.48 22.75 12.95
CA LYS A 170 -4.76 23.36 13.35
C LYS A 170 -4.57 24.75 13.99
N GLN A 171 -3.50 24.93 14.76
CA GLN A 171 -3.23 26.20 15.41
C GLN A 171 -2.89 27.29 14.39
N LEU A 172 -2.03 26.98 13.40
CA LEU A 172 -1.63 27.95 12.39
C LEU A 172 -2.80 28.34 11.47
N LEU A 173 -3.65 27.38 11.08
CA LEU A 173 -4.85 27.70 10.31
C LEU A 173 -5.83 28.55 11.10
N ALA A 174 -6.00 28.26 12.39
CA ALA A 174 -6.89 29.03 13.27
C ALA A 174 -6.44 30.51 13.45
N GLU A 175 -5.15 30.82 13.33
CA GLU A 175 -4.63 32.21 13.33
C GLU A 175 -5.22 33.05 12.18
N GLU A 176 -5.52 32.44 11.03
CA GLU A 176 -6.19 33.06 9.87
C GLU A 176 -7.72 32.83 9.91
N GLY A 177 -8.28 32.27 10.98
CA GLY A 177 -9.73 32.02 11.13
C GLY A 177 -10.24 30.84 10.31
N VAL A 178 -9.36 29.96 9.86
CA VAL A 178 -9.67 28.79 9.03
C VAL A 178 -9.59 27.54 9.88
N THR A 179 -10.56 26.62 9.73
CA THR A 179 -10.60 25.34 10.48
C THR A 179 -10.07 24.16 9.68
N GLU A 180 -10.18 24.21 8.35
CA GLU A 180 -9.74 23.16 7.40
C GLU A 180 -9.21 23.83 6.13
N PRO A 181 -8.23 23.23 5.43
CA PRO A 181 -7.71 23.74 4.17
C PRO A 181 -8.83 23.84 3.10
N PRO A 182 -8.80 24.85 2.22
CA PRO A 182 -9.70 24.91 1.07
C PRO A 182 -9.52 23.71 0.13
N GLU A 183 -10.65 23.25 -0.44
CA GLU A 183 -10.68 22.12 -1.38
C GLU A 183 -10.27 22.51 -2.81
N ASP A 184 -10.35 23.79 -3.17
CA ASP A 184 -9.92 24.28 -4.47
C ASP A 184 -8.47 24.78 -4.46
N TRP A 185 -7.79 24.58 -5.61
CA TRP A 185 -6.38 24.91 -5.81
C TRP A 185 -6.06 26.39 -5.54
N ASP A 186 -6.86 27.30 -6.06
CA ASP A 186 -6.57 28.73 -5.96
C ASP A 186 -6.69 29.23 -4.55
N SER A 187 -7.80 28.92 -3.85
CA SER A 187 -8.01 29.28 -2.45
C SER A 187 -7.01 28.60 -1.52
N PHE A 188 -6.60 27.36 -1.82
CA PHE A 188 -5.57 26.66 -1.03
C PHE A 188 -4.22 27.40 -1.08
N PHE A 189 -3.79 27.83 -2.27
CA PHE A 189 -2.53 28.58 -2.39
C PHE A 189 -2.65 30.05 -1.98
N GLU A 190 -3.85 30.64 -1.99
CA GLU A 190 -4.08 31.94 -1.37
C GLU A 190 -3.88 31.84 0.15
N LEU A 191 -4.51 30.90 0.83
CA LEU A 191 -4.31 30.63 2.23
C LEU A 191 -2.84 30.33 2.55
N ALA A 192 -2.16 29.54 1.71
CA ALA A 192 -0.74 29.24 1.90
C ALA A 192 0.14 30.51 1.85
N ARG A 193 -0.21 31.51 1.03
CA ARG A 193 0.50 32.81 1.00
C ARG A 193 0.25 33.61 2.28
N GLU A 194 -0.97 33.67 2.78
CA GLU A 194 -1.33 34.35 4.01
C GLU A 194 -0.61 33.76 5.21
N LEU A 195 -0.52 32.44 5.29
CA LEU A 195 0.19 31.70 6.33
C LEU A 195 1.73 31.80 6.22
N THR A 196 2.28 32.29 5.10
CA THR A 196 3.73 32.41 4.93
C THR A 196 4.26 33.70 5.57
N LYS A 197 4.97 33.57 6.69
CA LYS A 197 5.55 34.69 7.45
C LYS A 197 7.05 34.85 7.15
N ARG A 198 7.50 36.10 6.97
CA ARG A 198 8.89 36.43 6.64
C ARG A 198 9.51 37.42 7.61
N ASP A 199 10.83 37.38 7.70
CA ASP A 199 11.57 38.43 8.42
C ASP A 199 11.79 39.68 7.53
N ALA A 200 12.40 40.71 8.10
CA ALA A 200 12.67 41.96 7.40
C ALA A 200 13.63 41.82 6.18
N SER A 201 14.34 40.73 6.08
CA SER A 201 15.21 40.40 4.93
C SER A 201 14.49 39.61 3.84
N GLY A 202 13.19 39.27 4.03
CA GLY A 202 12.40 38.45 3.11
C GLY A 202 12.58 36.93 3.32
N ARG A 203 13.37 36.49 4.30
CA ARG A 203 13.55 35.07 4.60
C ARG A 203 12.28 34.48 5.24
N ILE A 204 11.84 33.32 4.76
CA ILE A 204 10.70 32.59 5.32
C ILE A 204 11.03 32.12 6.73
N LEU A 205 10.22 32.52 7.70
CA LEU A 205 10.25 32.05 9.10
C LEU A 205 9.22 30.94 9.33
N GLN A 206 8.02 31.13 8.77
CA GLN A 206 6.92 30.15 8.74
C GLN A 206 6.49 29.98 7.31
N ALA A 207 6.35 28.75 6.85
CA ALA A 207 5.86 28.42 5.51
C ALA A 207 4.38 28.03 5.55
N GLY A 208 3.60 28.49 4.57
CA GLY A 208 2.20 28.09 4.42
C GLY A 208 2.08 26.66 3.90
N VAL A 209 2.88 26.29 2.92
CA VAL A 209 2.92 24.93 2.36
C VAL A 209 4.32 24.58 1.86
N ALA A 210 4.71 23.32 2.02
CA ALA A 210 5.96 22.79 1.46
C ALA A 210 5.72 22.33 0.01
N ILE A 211 6.19 23.13 -0.96
CA ILE A 211 6.05 22.85 -2.39
C ILE A 211 7.12 23.63 -3.19
N GLY A 212 7.53 23.09 -4.34
CA GLY A 212 8.36 23.82 -5.30
C GLY A 212 9.84 23.43 -5.33
N THR A 213 10.34 22.66 -4.36
CA THR A 213 11.70 22.13 -4.34
C THR A 213 11.71 20.62 -4.19
N SER A 214 12.88 19.97 -4.38
CA SER A 214 13.01 18.52 -4.20
C SER A 214 13.95 18.10 -3.07
N ARG A 215 14.93 18.93 -2.68
CA ARG A 215 15.94 18.54 -1.69
C ARG A 215 15.46 18.45 -0.27
N ASN A 216 14.47 19.25 0.06
CA ASN A 216 13.92 19.40 1.41
C ASN A 216 12.39 19.22 1.46
N ILE A 217 11.82 18.59 0.44
CA ILE A 217 10.43 18.10 0.39
C ILE A 217 10.50 16.63 0.02
N MET A 218 10.09 15.77 0.93
CA MET A 218 10.31 14.33 0.81
C MET A 218 9.51 13.70 -0.34
N HIS A 219 8.28 14.16 -0.56
CA HIS A 219 7.35 13.64 -1.57
C HIS A 219 7.23 14.53 -2.81
N SER A 220 8.30 15.27 -3.14
CA SER A 220 8.30 16.25 -4.25
C SER A 220 7.95 15.66 -5.62
N ALA A 221 8.50 14.50 -5.96
CA ALA A 221 8.21 13.83 -7.23
C ALA A 221 6.76 13.33 -7.30
N GLU A 222 6.21 12.82 -6.19
CA GLU A 222 4.82 12.37 -6.08
C GLU A 222 3.84 13.56 -6.11
N ILE A 223 4.19 14.70 -5.48
CA ILE A 223 3.41 15.95 -5.57
C ILE A 223 3.39 16.43 -7.02
N LEU A 224 4.50 16.38 -7.72
CA LEU A 224 4.56 16.75 -9.14
C LEU A 224 3.74 15.76 -9.99
N ALA A 225 3.79 14.46 -9.70
CA ALA A 225 2.97 13.45 -10.37
C ALA A 225 1.47 13.70 -10.12
N TYR A 226 1.08 14.13 -8.92
CA TYR A 226 -0.29 14.58 -8.64
C TYR A 226 -0.68 15.78 -9.50
N MET A 227 0.20 16.79 -9.65
CA MET A 227 -0.07 17.95 -10.50
C MET A 227 -0.23 17.56 -11.99
N LEU A 228 0.57 16.59 -12.46
CA LEU A 228 0.39 16.02 -13.81
C LEU A 228 -0.96 15.33 -13.96
N ALA A 229 -1.38 14.59 -12.94
CA ALA A 229 -2.68 13.92 -12.93
C ALA A 229 -3.86 14.90 -12.92
N LEU A 230 -3.78 15.99 -12.15
CA LEU A 230 -4.76 17.07 -12.13
C LEU A 230 -5.00 17.68 -13.51
N GLU A 231 -3.95 17.81 -14.32
CA GLU A 231 -4.00 18.29 -15.70
C GLU A 231 -4.39 17.20 -16.71
N ASP A 232 -4.75 16.00 -16.25
CA ASP A 232 -5.03 14.82 -17.08
C ASP A 232 -3.91 14.55 -18.11
N ILE A 233 -2.66 14.66 -17.66
CA ILE A 233 -1.48 14.40 -18.48
C ILE A 233 -1.08 12.95 -18.35
N GLN A 234 -1.04 12.22 -19.46
CA GLN A 234 -0.51 10.86 -19.54
C GLN A 234 0.93 10.95 -20.03
N VAL A 235 1.89 10.74 -19.12
CA VAL A 235 3.31 10.78 -19.48
C VAL A 235 3.83 9.46 -20.02
N MET A 236 3.16 8.34 -19.70
CA MET A 236 3.53 7.01 -20.17
C MET A 236 2.67 6.59 -21.35
N ASP A 237 3.29 5.98 -22.36
CA ASP A 237 2.59 5.44 -23.51
C ASP A 237 1.67 4.25 -23.13
N GLN A 238 0.71 3.93 -23.97
CA GLN A 238 -0.21 2.80 -23.73
C GLN A 238 0.50 1.46 -23.60
N THR A 239 1.71 1.36 -24.16
CA THR A 239 2.51 0.15 -24.06
C THR A 239 3.36 0.08 -22.80
N ARG A 240 3.36 1.12 -21.97
CA ARG A 240 4.17 1.25 -20.75
C ARG A 240 5.67 0.97 -21.00
N THR A 241 6.15 1.37 -22.18
CA THR A 241 7.53 1.16 -22.60
C THR A 241 8.27 2.46 -22.90
N HIS A 242 7.58 3.58 -22.88
CA HIS A 242 8.17 4.88 -23.15
C HIS A 242 7.47 5.97 -22.33
N ILE A 243 8.27 6.89 -21.77
CA ILE A 243 7.80 8.09 -21.07
C ILE A 243 8.09 9.30 -21.92
N SER A 244 7.14 10.24 -21.99
CA SER A 244 7.26 11.55 -22.63
C SER A 244 7.09 12.64 -21.58
N LEU A 245 8.21 13.15 -21.06
CA LEU A 245 8.25 14.26 -20.10
C LEU A 245 8.47 15.60 -20.77
N ASN A 246 9.22 15.65 -21.87
CA ASN A 246 9.53 16.90 -22.54
C ASN A 246 8.43 17.34 -23.52
N THR A 247 7.24 17.64 -22.98
CA THR A 247 6.11 18.18 -23.73
C THR A 247 5.70 19.55 -23.17
N PRO A 248 5.10 20.46 -23.99
CA PRO A 248 4.68 21.76 -23.50
C PRO A 248 3.71 21.75 -22.31
N ARG A 249 2.91 20.69 -22.16
CA ARG A 249 2.01 20.56 -21.00
C ARG A 249 2.79 20.19 -19.73
N VAL A 250 3.70 19.23 -19.83
CA VAL A 250 4.56 18.83 -18.72
C VAL A 250 5.50 19.97 -18.31
N GLN A 251 6.10 20.67 -19.28
CA GLN A 251 6.93 21.86 -19.01
C GLN A 251 6.19 22.88 -18.14
N ARG A 252 4.92 23.21 -18.49
CA ARG A 252 4.11 24.15 -17.67
C ARG A 252 3.88 23.66 -16.23
N VAL A 253 3.68 22.34 -16.02
CA VAL A 253 3.52 21.79 -14.68
C VAL A 253 4.82 21.95 -13.88
N PHE A 254 5.99 21.66 -14.48
CA PHE A 254 7.29 21.87 -13.82
C PHE A 254 7.58 23.34 -13.55
N GLU A 255 7.27 24.24 -14.47
CA GLU A 255 7.33 25.69 -14.27
C GLU A 255 6.44 26.12 -13.10
N THR A 256 5.20 25.68 -13.06
CA THR A 256 4.26 25.99 -11.98
C THR A 256 4.80 25.49 -10.64
N TYR A 257 5.22 24.23 -10.59
CA TYR A 257 5.80 23.64 -9.38
C TYR A 257 7.01 24.44 -8.88
N THR A 258 7.98 24.66 -9.75
CA THR A 258 9.24 25.36 -9.35
C THR A 258 9.03 26.85 -9.04
N ASN A 259 8.00 27.49 -9.61
CA ASN A 259 7.68 28.87 -9.32
C ASN A 259 7.17 29.08 -7.88
N PHE A 260 6.66 28.06 -7.19
CA PHE A 260 6.33 28.14 -5.77
C PHE A 260 7.57 28.35 -4.88
N ALA A 261 8.78 28.13 -5.37
CA ALA A 261 10.02 28.36 -4.65
C ALA A 261 10.86 29.52 -5.22
N LYS A 262 10.29 30.37 -6.10
CA LYS A 262 11.02 31.47 -6.77
C LYS A 262 10.41 32.83 -6.46
N GLY A 263 11.27 33.84 -6.41
CA GLY A 263 10.87 35.25 -6.25
C GLY A 263 10.34 35.61 -4.86
N ASP A 264 9.80 36.82 -4.75
CA ASP A 264 9.37 37.41 -3.47
C ASP A 264 8.12 36.74 -2.88
N ASN A 265 7.32 36.09 -3.70
CA ASN A 265 6.10 35.38 -3.31
C ASN A 265 6.30 33.87 -3.15
N ALA A 266 7.54 33.40 -3.07
CA ALA A 266 7.83 31.98 -2.89
C ALA A 266 7.20 31.44 -1.61
N LEU A 267 6.56 30.28 -1.66
CA LEU A 267 5.96 29.63 -0.49
C LEU A 267 6.96 28.77 0.29
N TRP A 268 8.04 28.37 -0.39
CA TRP A 268 9.09 27.50 0.13
C TRP A 268 10.47 27.94 -0.37
N SER A 269 11.53 27.42 0.22
CA SER A 269 12.93 27.73 -0.19
C SER A 269 13.84 26.52 0.02
N PRO A 270 14.83 26.29 -0.89
CA PRO A 270 15.86 25.26 -0.69
C PRO A 270 16.71 25.46 0.57
N SER A 271 16.70 26.67 1.16
CA SER A 271 17.44 26.99 2.37
C SER A 271 16.72 26.63 3.67
N LEU A 272 15.45 26.23 3.59
CA LEU A 272 14.69 25.76 4.75
C LEU A 272 15.13 24.35 5.16
N ARG A 273 14.82 23.99 6.41
CA ARG A 273 14.89 22.61 6.88
C ARG A 273 13.93 21.73 6.07
N SER A 274 13.96 20.41 6.28
CA SER A 274 13.00 19.54 5.62
C SER A 274 11.55 19.89 6.00
N ASP A 275 10.62 19.57 5.12
CA ASP A 275 9.18 19.73 5.33
C ASP A 275 8.73 19.11 6.66
N LEU A 276 9.19 17.89 6.95
CA LEU A 276 8.84 17.16 8.16
C LEU A 276 9.40 17.85 9.42
N GLU A 277 10.66 18.31 9.39
CA GLU A 277 11.26 19.05 10.51
C GLU A 277 10.56 20.39 10.76
N MET A 278 10.19 21.13 9.71
CA MET A 278 9.43 22.37 9.81
C MET A 278 8.03 22.13 10.39
N PHE A 279 7.39 21.02 10.00
CA PHE A 279 6.08 20.65 10.55
C PHE A 279 6.18 20.28 12.04
N PHE A 280 7.19 19.51 12.45
CA PHE A 280 7.43 19.12 13.84
C PHE A 280 7.66 20.31 14.78
N THR A 281 8.23 21.39 14.27
CA THR A 281 8.50 22.59 15.06
C THR A 281 7.39 23.64 15.00
N GLY A 282 6.32 23.39 14.24
CA GLY A 282 5.22 24.33 14.08
C GLY A 282 5.54 25.52 13.15
N ASP A 283 6.57 25.38 12.31
CA ASP A 283 7.00 26.40 11.35
C ASP A 283 6.47 26.12 9.92
N LEU A 284 5.62 25.11 9.75
CA LEU A 284 4.94 24.74 8.51
C LEU A 284 3.46 24.54 8.76
N ALA A 285 2.61 25.26 8.01
CA ALA A 285 1.16 25.18 8.20
C ALA A 285 0.55 23.97 7.50
N MET A 286 0.97 23.65 6.28
CA MET A 286 0.43 22.54 5.48
C MET A 286 1.56 21.75 4.82
N MET A 287 1.44 20.43 4.85
CA MET A 287 2.38 19.48 4.23
C MET A 287 1.59 18.46 3.42
N ILE A 288 2.10 18.11 2.24
CA ILE A 288 1.50 17.08 1.37
C ILE A 288 2.33 15.79 1.51
N ALA A 289 1.70 14.72 2.00
CA ALA A 289 2.38 13.46 2.29
C ALA A 289 1.38 12.29 2.37
N PRO A 290 1.82 11.02 2.32
CA PRO A 290 0.98 9.84 2.55
C PRO A 290 0.54 9.71 4.02
N SER A 291 -0.54 8.92 4.26
CA SER A 291 -1.18 8.79 5.58
C SER A 291 -0.23 8.36 6.69
N TRP A 292 0.71 7.48 6.42
CA TRP A 292 1.65 6.95 7.40
C TRP A 292 2.60 8.02 8.01
N ARG A 293 2.72 9.22 7.42
CA ARG A 293 3.43 10.35 8.04
C ARG A 293 2.81 10.81 9.35
N ALA A 294 1.53 10.51 9.57
CA ALA A 294 0.91 10.76 10.86
C ALA A 294 1.65 10.04 12.01
N PHE A 295 2.20 8.85 11.78
CA PHE A 295 2.97 8.13 12.80
C PHE A 295 4.22 8.90 13.22
N ASP A 296 4.95 9.46 12.25
CA ASP A 296 6.15 10.27 12.52
C ASP A 296 5.80 11.52 13.32
N ILE A 297 4.71 12.22 12.95
CA ILE A 297 4.25 13.44 13.63
C ILE A 297 3.83 13.12 15.07
N ILE A 298 3.00 12.10 15.27
CA ILE A 298 2.52 11.69 16.60
C ILE A 298 3.69 11.31 17.51
N GLN A 299 4.70 10.63 16.97
CA GLN A 299 5.86 10.18 17.74
C GLN A 299 6.83 11.32 18.05
N ALA A 300 7.18 12.14 17.04
CA ALA A 300 8.25 13.14 17.15
C ALA A 300 7.75 14.50 17.67
N ALA A 301 6.48 14.85 17.41
CA ALA A 301 5.90 16.16 17.72
C ALA A 301 4.52 16.07 18.38
N PRO A 302 4.38 15.39 19.55
CA PRO A 302 3.09 15.13 20.19
C PRO A 302 2.36 16.40 20.67
N SER A 303 3.02 17.55 20.64
CA SER A 303 2.42 18.86 20.98
C SER A 303 1.78 19.55 19.77
N ILE A 304 2.03 19.07 18.55
CA ILE A 304 1.42 19.64 17.35
C ILE A 304 0.00 19.07 17.19
N GLU A 305 -0.98 19.95 17.28
CA GLU A 305 -2.36 19.62 16.95
C GLU A 305 -2.54 19.69 15.44
N PHE A 306 -2.65 18.55 14.80
CA PHE A 306 -2.83 18.43 13.34
C PHE A 306 -4.07 17.64 12.98
N ASP A 307 -4.48 17.77 11.73
CA ASP A 307 -5.46 16.90 11.10
C ASP A 307 -5.10 16.72 9.62
N THR A 308 -5.93 15.98 8.89
CA THR A 308 -5.71 15.66 7.48
C THR A 308 -6.90 16.07 6.63
N ALA A 309 -6.65 16.46 5.38
CA ALA A 309 -7.66 16.84 4.41
C ALA A 309 -7.34 16.27 3.03
N PRO A 310 -8.34 16.11 2.14
CA PRO A 310 -8.10 15.78 0.75
C PRO A 310 -7.18 16.78 0.05
N LEU A 311 -6.53 16.36 -1.02
CA LEU A 311 -5.73 17.23 -1.87
C LEU A 311 -6.62 18.27 -2.60
N PRO A 312 -6.19 19.54 -2.75
CA PRO A 312 -6.97 20.57 -3.42
C PRO A 312 -7.14 20.28 -4.92
N GLN A 313 -8.29 20.61 -5.48
CA GLN A 313 -8.66 20.28 -6.84
C GLN A 313 -8.71 21.51 -7.77
N LEU A 314 -8.48 21.30 -9.06
CA LEU A 314 -8.75 22.34 -10.08
C LEU A 314 -10.25 22.46 -10.28
N LEU A 315 -10.81 23.66 -10.16
CA LEU A 315 -12.25 23.92 -10.35
C LEU A 315 -12.74 23.58 -11.76
N ALA A 316 -11.83 23.50 -12.74
CA ALA A 316 -12.16 23.16 -14.12
C ALA A 316 -12.36 21.66 -14.34
N ASN A 317 -12.02 20.80 -13.39
CA ASN A 317 -12.15 19.36 -13.53
C ASN A 317 -13.60 18.92 -13.30
N GLU A 318 -14.11 18.06 -14.18
CA GLU A 318 -15.45 17.45 -14.02
C GLU A 318 -15.49 16.45 -12.86
N LYS A 319 -14.35 15.89 -12.50
CA LYS A 319 -14.18 14.93 -11.40
C LYS A 319 -12.89 15.23 -10.65
N ASP A 320 -12.94 15.04 -9.37
CA ASP A 320 -11.75 15.09 -8.52
C ASP A 320 -10.74 14.02 -8.92
N ILE A 321 -9.47 14.36 -8.82
CA ILE A 321 -8.35 13.46 -9.13
C ILE A 321 -7.37 13.54 -7.98
N TYR A 322 -6.96 12.38 -7.46
CA TYR A 322 -6.03 12.25 -6.36
C TYR A 322 -4.89 11.30 -6.73
N TYR A 323 -3.78 11.36 -6.02
CA TYR A 323 -2.62 10.53 -6.30
C TYR A 323 -2.52 9.35 -5.33
N ALA A 324 -2.44 8.13 -5.88
CA ALA A 324 -2.31 6.89 -5.13
C ALA A 324 -0.84 6.45 -5.01
N THR A 325 -0.44 6.05 -3.81
CA THR A 325 0.83 5.40 -3.50
C THR A 325 0.57 4.37 -2.41
N TYR A 326 0.61 3.09 -2.74
CA TYR A 326 0.15 2.00 -1.87
C TYR A 326 0.81 0.67 -2.26
N TRP A 327 0.54 -0.35 -1.46
CA TRP A 327 1.17 -1.66 -1.61
C TRP A 327 0.13 -2.76 -1.87
N GLY A 328 0.60 -3.84 -2.51
CA GLY A 328 -0.14 -5.06 -2.69
C GLY A 328 0.72 -6.29 -2.44
N ASP A 329 0.11 -7.45 -2.37
CA ASP A 329 0.80 -8.73 -2.28
C ASP A 329 0.78 -9.45 -3.62
N ALA A 330 1.95 -9.98 -4.02
CA ALA A 330 2.17 -10.69 -5.25
C ALA A 330 2.78 -12.07 -5.01
N VAL A 331 2.63 -12.96 -5.98
CA VAL A 331 3.17 -14.32 -5.95
C VAL A 331 4.34 -14.43 -6.91
N ASN A 332 5.42 -15.05 -6.43
CA ASN A 332 6.59 -15.37 -7.22
C ASN A 332 6.24 -16.36 -8.34
N ARG A 333 6.62 -16.04 -9.58
CA ARG A 333 6.41 -16.91 -10.74
C ARG A 333 7.08 -18.29 -10.59
N THR A 334 8.19 -18.36 -9.85
CA THR A 334 8.95 -19.61 -9.63
C THR A 334 8.56 -20.34 -8.35
N SER A 335 7.52 -19.88 -7.63
CA SER A 335 6.96 -20.61 -6.49
C SER A 335 6.54 -22.00 -6.92
N ALA A 336 6.86 -23.00 -6.12
CA ALA A 336 6.41 -24.37 -6.35
C ALA A 336 4.89 -24.55 -6.13
N ASN A 337 4.26 -23.62 -5.38
CA ASN A 337 2.86 -23.71 -4.93
C ASN A 337 2.09 -22.40 -5.15
N PRO A 338 2.06 -21.84 -6.37
CA PRO A 338 1.48 -20.50 -6.59
C PRO A 338 -0.02 -20.44 -6.28
N LEU A 339 -0.76 -21.54 -6.48
CA LEU A 339 -2.19 -21.57 -6.14
C LEU A 339 -2.43 -21.47 -4.62
N ALA A 340 -1.59 -22.13 -3.81
CA ALA A 340 -1.68 -22.02 -2.35
C ALA A 340 -1.33 -20.59 -1.88
N ALA A 341 -0.32 -19.97 -2.50
CA ALA A 341 0.07 -18.59 -2.25
C ALA A 341 -1.10 -17.61 -2.56
N TRP A 342 -1.73 -17.75 -3.73
CA TRP A 342 -2.88 -16.93 -4.10
C TRP A 342 -4.09 -17.13 -3.18
N LYS A 343 -4.34 -18.36 -2.69
CA LYS A 343 -5.38 -18.62 -1.69
C LYS A 343 -5.15 -17.84 -0.41
N PHE A 344 -3.89 -17.79 0.05
CA PHE A 344 -3.56 -17.01 1.25
C PHE A 344 -3.74 -15.51 1.05
N ILE A 345 -3.25 -14.94 -0.07
CA ILE A 345 -3.44 -13.52 -0.37
C ILE A 345 -4.92 -13.18 -0.49
N ALA A 346 -5.71 -14.01 -1.18
CA ALA A 346 -7.16 -13.82 -1.30
C ALA A 346 -7.90 -13.94 0.05
N PHE A 347 -7.40 -14.78 0.97
CA PHE A 347 -7.91 -14.84 2.34
C PHE A 347 -7.63 -13.52 3.08
N LEU A 348 -6.41 -12.98 3.01
CA LEU A 348 -6.07 -11.69 3.63
C LEU A 348 -6.92 -10.53 3.08
N ALA A 349 -7.35 -10.62 1.83
CA ALA A 349 -8.21 -9.63 1.17
C ALA A 349 -9.71 -9.80 1.47
N GLN A 350 -10.11 -10.66 2.40
CA GLN A 350 -11.49 -10.75 2.86
C GLN A 350 -11.80 -9.63 3.86
N LYS A 351 -13.06 -9.22 3.91
CA LYS A 351 -13.53 -8.14 4.79
C LYS A 351 -13.12 -8.33 6.24
N GLU A 352 -13.40 -9.50 6.78
CA GLU A 352 -13.11 -9.84 8.17
C GLU A 352 -11.61 -9.79 8.46
N GLN A 353 -10.79 -10.20 7.50
CA GLN A 353 -9.32 -10.21 7.65
C GLN A 353 -8.73 -8.81 7.58
N GLN A 354 -9.19 -7.95 6.67
CA GLN A 354 -8.77 -6.55 6.64
C GLN A 354 -9.16 -5.80 7.91
N MET A 355 -10.37 -6.04 8.44
CA MET A 355 -10.79 -5.46 9.71
C MET A 355 -9.94 -5.94 10.89
N LYS A 356 -9.58 -7.23 10.93
CA LYS A 356 -8.68 -7.79 11.95
C LYS A 356 -7.28 -7.21 11.83
N LEU A 357 -6.75 -7.13 10.62
CA LEU A 357 -5.45 -6.52 10.35
C LEU A 357 -5.40 -5.08 10.87
N TYR A 358 -6.39 -4.27 10.49
CA TYR A 358 -6.51 -2.88 10.97
C TYR A 358 -6.55 -2.83 12.51
N SER A 359 -7.38 -3.67 13.12
CA SER A 359 -7.51 -3.73 14.58
C SER A 359 -6.21 -4.15 15.26
N ASN A 360 -5.53 -5.19 14.76
CA ASN A 360 -4.27 -5.66 15.31
C ASN A 360 -3.18 -4.59 15.22
N ALA A 361 -3.04 -3.96 14.07
CA ALA A 361 -2.07 -2.89 13.85
C ALA A 361 -2.36 -1.66 14.73
N SER A 362 -3.64 -1.30 14.93
CA SER A 362 -4.05 -0.18 15.78
C SER A 362 -3.75 -0.38 17.27
N GLN A 363 -3.36 -1.59 17.71
CA GLN A 363 -2.90 -1.85 19.09
C GLN A 363 -1.47 -1.39 19.32
N ILE A 364 -0.68 -1.22 18.27
CA ILE A 364 0.75 -0.90 18.35
C ILE A 364 1.12 0.44 17.70
N ARG A 365 0.21 1.04 16.94
CA ARG A 365 0.37 2.34 16.30
C ARG A 365 -0.97 3.07 16.23
N ALA A 366 -1.00 4.33 15.80
CA ALA A 366 -2.19 5.20 15.88
C ALA A 366 -3.40 4.68 15.07
N PHE A 367 -3.16 3.98 13.95
CA PHE A 367 -4.20 3.36 13.12
C PHE A 367 -3.62 2.17 12.32
N GLY A 368 -4.50 1.34 11.78
CA GLY A 368 -4.15 0.22 10.90
C GLY A 368 -4.01 0.67 9.44
N GLU A 369 -3.74 -0.28 8.53
CA GLU A 369 -3.69 -0.01 7.10
C GLU A 369 -5.06 0.42 6.57
N PRO A 370 -5.15 1.51 5.78
CA PRO A 370 -6.40 1.90 5.14
C PRO A 370 -6.93 0.79 4.23
N TYR A 371 -8.22 0.47 4.36
CA TYR A 371 -8.81 -0.67 3.69
C TYR A 371 -8.76 -0.56 2.16
N SER A 372 -8.23 -1.56 1.48
CA SER A 372 -8.28 -1.64 0.02
C SER A 372 -9.66 -2.04 -0.54
N LEU A 373 -10.55 -2.57 0.31
CA LEU A 373 -11.91 -2.96 -0.08
C LEU A 373 -12.87 -1.78 -0.13
N VAL A 374 -13.53 -1.58 -1.27
CA VAL A 374 -14.54 -0.52 -1.49
C VAL A 374 -15.69 -0.64 -0.48
N GLU A 375 -16.12 -1.85 -0.13
CA GLU A 375 -17.21 -2.08 0.83
C GLU A 375 -16.89 -1.60 2.26
N LEU A 376 -15.61 -1.43 2.60
CA LEU A 376 -15.14 -0.92 3.88
C LEU A 376 -14.87 0.59 3.89
N ASN A 377 -15.06 1.28 2.76
CA ASN A 377 -14.76 2.71 2.66
C ASN A 377 -15.48 3.55 3.72
N SER A 378 -16.77 3.28 3.94
CA SER A 378 -17.57 4.01 4.94
C SER A 378 -17.06 3.87 6.37
N GLU A 379 -16.37 2.76 6.69
CA GLU A 379 -15.76 2.52 8.01
C GLU A 379 -14.54 3.43 8.25
N MET A 380 -13.88 3.90 7.17
CA MET A 380 -12.72 4.81 7.27
C MET A 380 -13.11 6.29 7.34
N LEU A 381 -14.27 6.69 6.78
CA LEU A 381 -14.68 8.10 6.70
C LEU A 381 -14.72 8.83 8.06
N ASN A 382 -14.88 8.10 9.15
CA ASN A 382 -14.92 8.65 10.51
C ASN A 382 -13.67 8.30 11.35
N LYS A 383 -12.63 7.73 10.74
CA LYS A 383 -11.40 7.39 11.45
C LYS A 383 -10.38 8.52 11.35
N PRO A 384 -9.79 8.95 12.48
CA PRO A 384 -8.73 9.96 12.47
C PRO A 384 -7.61 9.58 11.51
N TYR A 385 -7.00 10.56 10.87
CA TYR A 385 -5.83 10.46 9.97
C TYR A 385 -6.03 9.72 8.65
N VAL A 386 -7.09 8.92 8.49
CA VAL A 386 -7.36 8.15 7.26
C VAL A 386 -8.69 8.52 6.58
N SER A 387 -9.49 9.42 7.18
CA SER A 387 -10.75 9.85 6.57
C SER A 387 -10.55 10.56 5.23
N ALA A 388 -9.48 11.34 5.09
CA ALA A 388 -9.10 11.97 3.82
C ALA A 388 -8.81 10.93 2.73
N ILE A 389 -8.08 9.85 3.07
CA ILE A 389 -7.85 8.74 2.13
C ILE A 389 -9.16 8.11 1.69
N ALA A 390 -10.09 7.85 2.63
CA ALA A 390 -11.39 7.28 2.30
C ALA A 390 -12.21 8.13 1.35
N GLN A 391 -12.14 9.47 1.48
CA GLN A 391 -12.80 10.40 0.57
C GLN A 391 -12.18 10.37 -0.83
N MET A 392 -10.87 10.29 -0.91
CA MET A 392 -10.10 10.36 -2.15
C MET A 392 -10.05 9.03 -2.92
N ALA A 393 -10.06 7.89 -2.22
CA ALA A 393 -9.78 6.56 -2.78
C ALA A 393 -10.59 6.20 -4.05
N PRO A 394 -11.88 6.55 -4.20
CA PRO A 394 -12.63 6.25 -5.42
C PRO A 394 -12.09 6.91 -6.68
N ASN A 395 -11.39 8.05 -6.55
CA ASN A 395 -10.88 8.87 -7.64
C ASN A 395 -9.34 8.94 -7.69
N MET A 396 -8.67 8.07 -6.95
CA MET A 396 -7.21 8.00 -6.98
C MET A 396 -6.69 7.45 -8.29
N ARG A 397 -5.54 7.97 -8.71
CA ARG A 397 -4.75 7.52 -9.88
C ARG A 397 -3.27 7.43 -9.52
N SER A 398 -2.55 6.61 -10.24
CA SER A 398 -1.09 6.51 -10.16
C SER A 398 -0.47 6.47 -11.55
N TYR A 399 0.86 6.52 -11.59
CA TYR A 399 1.64 6.25 -12.79
C TYR A 399 2.43 4.95 -12.62
N PRO A 400 2.35 4.00 -13.56
CA PRO A 400 3.07 2.75 -13.49
C PRO A 400 4.55 2.94 -13.90
N TRP A 401 5.33 3.56 -13.02
CA TRP A 401 6.72 3.98 -13.29
C TRP A 401 7.68 2.82 -13.57
N GLY A 402 7.41 1.63 -13.03
CA GLY A 402 8.31 0.48 -13.07
C GLY A 402 9.46 0.62 -12.08
N ASP A 403 10.43 1.48 -12.35
CA ASP A 403 11.50 1.82 -11.40
C ASP A 403 11.24 3.19 -10.77
N GLU A 404 10.42 3.20 -9.73
CA GLU A 404 10.02 4.42 -9.03
C GLU A 404 11.21 5.19 -8.45
N THR A 405 12.18 4.49 -7.86
CA THR A 405 13.37 5.11 -7.27
C THR A 405 14.13 5.91 -8.30
N LEU A 406 14.32 5.36 -9.49
CA LEU A 406 15.01 6.02 -10.58
C LEU A 406 14.18 7.19 -11.14
N VAL A 407 12.89 6.99 -11.36
CA VAL A 407 11.98 8.04 -11.87
C VAL A 407 11.94 9.21 -10.89
N ASN A 408 11.75 8.96 -9.60
CA ASN A 408 11.76 10.00 -8.57
C ASN A 408 13.11 10.73 -8.52
N SER A 409 14.23 10.01 -8.67
CA SER A 409 15.58 10.62 -8.73
C SER A 409 15.73 11.52 -9.94
N ALA A 410 15.28 11.10 -11.12
CA ALA A 410 15.35 11.90 -12.35
C ALA A 410 14.48 13.16 -12.26
N ILE A 411 13.25 13.04 -11.79
CA ILE A 411 12.32 14.16 -11.55
C ILE A 411 12.92 15.14 -10.52
N ASN A 412 13.44 14.65 -9.41
CA ASN A 412 14.03 15.48 -8.35
C ASN A 412 15.30 16.19 -8.82
N THR A 413 16.08 15.57 -9.70
CA THR A 413 17.23 16.19 -10.33
C THR A 413 16.78 17.33 -11.24
N ALA A 414 15.79 17.11 -12.11
CA ALA A 414 15.23 18.14 -12.97
C ALA A 414 14.71 19.34 -12.17
N ILE A 415 13.92 19.10 -11.10
CA ILE A 415 13.43 20.17 -10.19
C ILE A 415 14.62 20.95 -9.62
N THR A 416 15.63 20.25 -9.12
CA THR A 416 16.81 20.89 -8.51
C THR A 416 17.57 21.75 -9.52
N ASP A 417 17.78 21.25 -10.74
CA ASP A 417 18.52 21.95 -11.78
C ASP A 417 17.79 23.21 -12.25
N ILE A 418 16.47 23.16 -12.35
CA ILE A 418 15.62 24.31 -12.67
C ILE A 418 15.65 25.37 -11.54
N ILE A 419 15.60 24.93 -10.27
CA ILE A 419 15.61 25.84 -9.11
C ILE A 419 16.98 26.52 -8.95
N GLU A 420 18.07 25.79 -9.16
CA GLU A 420 19.42 26.31 -9.03
C GLU A 420 19.91 27.04 -10.30
N GLY A 421 19.08 27.08 -11.35
CA GLY A 421 19.42 27.75 -12.63
C GLY A 421 20.54 27.05 -13.41
N ARG A 422 20.74 25.74 -13.18
CA ARG A 422 21.70 24.93 -13.95
C ARG A 422 21.17 24.52 -15.31
N SER A 423 19.87 24.34 -15.43
CA SER A 423 19.16 24.05 -16.68
C SER A 423 17.88 24.87 -16.79
N ASP A 424 17.46 25.16 -18.01
CA ASP A 424 16.07 25.54 -18.25
C ASP A 424 15.15 24.31 -18.19
N VAL A 425 13.83 24.56 -18.23
CA VAL A 425 12.84 23.48 -18.06
C VAL A 425 12.92 22.46 -19.21
N ASP A 426 13.13 22.93 -20.43
CA ASP A 426 13.21 22.08 -21.62
C ASP A 426 14.37 21.09 -21.52
N SER A 427 15.57 21.60 -21.27
CA SER A 427 16.80 20.79 -21.12
C SER A 427 16.72 19.83 -19.92
N ALA A 428 16.19 20.29 -18.78
CA ALA A 428 16.08 19.45 -17.59
C ALA A 428 15.10 18.27 -17.81
N LEU A 429 14.01 18.48 -18.55
CA LEU A 429 13.06 17.44 -18.88
C LEU A 429 13.57 16.48 -19.95
N GLU A 430 14.33 16.98 -20.94
CA GLU A 430 15.00 16.14 -21.94
C GLU A 430 15.97 15.15 -21.27
N ASP A 431 16.79 15.63 -20.33
CA ASP A 431 17.73 14.80 -19.58
C ASP A 431 17.00 13.76 -18.71
N ALA A 432 15.95 14.16 -18.01
CA ALA A 432 15.15 13.25 -17.17
C ALA A 432 14.46 12.17 -18.01
N GLU A 433 13.85 12.55 -19.14
CA GLU A 433 13.19 11.64 -20.09
C GLU A 433 14.20 10.61 -20.65
N ALA A 434 15.39 11.06 -21.05
CA ALA A 434 16.43 10.19 -21.58
C ALA A 434 16.88 9.14 -20.55
N VAL A 435 17.11 9.56 -19.29
CA VAL A 435 17.54 8.66 -18.21
C VAL A 435 16.46 7.61 -17.92
N ILE A 436 15.21 8.01 -17.82
CA ILE A 436 14.10 7.11 -17.51
C ILE A 436 13.88 6.11 -18.65
N ASN A 437 13.83 6.59 -19.91
CA ASN A 437 13.61 5.71 -21.06
C ASN A 437 14.74 4.71 -21.28
N ALA A 438 15.99 5.09 -21.06
CA ALA A 438 17.13 4.18 -21.10
C ALA A 438 17.01 3.02 -20.09
N THR A 439 16.43 3.28 -18.92
CA THR A 439 16.21 2.25 -17.89
C THR A 439 15.04 1.33 -18.25
N ILE A 440 13.92 1.90 -18.73
CA ILE A 440 12.79 1.11 -19.21
C ILE A 440 13.23 0.13 -20.31
N GLU A 441 14.05 0.56 -21.25
CA GLU A 441 14.61 -0.30 -22.30
C GLU A 441 15.48 -1.42 -21.76
N GLN A 442 16.29 -1.16 -20.72
CA GLN A 442 17.14 -2.19 -20.09
C GLN A 442 16.29 -3.24 -19.33
N THR A 443 15.21 -2.82 -18.70
CA THR A 443 14.33 -3.69 -17.93
C THR A 443 13.44 -4.58 -18.84
N ASN A 444 13.14 -4.11 -20.04
CA ASN A 444 12.33 -4.82 -21.03
C ASN A 444 13.12 -5.80 -21.92
N ARG A 445 14.45 -5.85 -21.80
CA ARG A 445 15.35 -6.82 -22.49
C ARG A 445 15.50 -8.10 -21.68
#